data_512ea5d781bd54482c483b27e6714894
#
_entry.id   512ea5d781bd54482c483b27e6714894
#
_cell.length_a   1.000
_cell.length_b   1.000
_cell.length_c   1.000
_cell.angle_alpha   90.00
_cell.angle_beta   90.00
_cell.angle_gamma   90.00
#
_symmetry.space_group_name_H-M   'P 1'
#
loop_
_entity.id
_entity.type
_entity.pdbx_description
1 polymer ?
#
loop_
_entity_poly.entity_id
_entity_poly.type
_entity_poly.pdbx_seq_one_letter_code
_entity_poly.pdbx_strand_id
1 'polypeptide(L)'
;GEANINKQSAKLKEKPQLMVGTPGRVLDLIKKKKINCQTIRTVIIDEMDNLLDNTNQETMQNIIKSMLRDRQLAAFSATASAHTLELLKNHMHDPVEIVSKAEVKMNPNIEHFYLIGEQRDKFVLLRKLLHALDEEAERILIFMNDGPELDFLVDKLNYHKIRTYSLHGIVDKEERQKAMDEFRRGKIKILVSSDLAARGLDIPDITHVINMDF
;
A
#
# COMPACT_ATOMS: atom_id res chain seq x y z
N GLY A 1 -10.84 -0.77 6.08
CA GLY A 1 -11.66 -0.41 7.20
C GLY A 1 -13.13 -0.46 6.87
N GLU A 2 -13.87 -1.32 7.54
CA GLU A 2 -15.33 -1.41 7.44
C GLU A 2 -16.00 -0.25 8.21
N ALA A 3 -15.76 0.97 7.77
CA ALA A 3 -16.55 2.06 8.27
C ALA A 3 -18.02 1.80 7.88
N ASN A 4 -18.88 1.88 8.87
CA ASN A 4 -20.31 1.62 8.73
C ASN A 4 -20.89 2.41 7.53
N ILE A 5 -21.39 1.71 6.51
CA ILE A 5 -21.96 2.30 5.29
C ILE A 5 -23.03 3.34 5.61
N ASN A 6 -23.79 3.14 6.69
CA ASN A 6 -24.83 4.08 7.09
C ASN A 6 -24.25 5.43 7.55
N LYS A 7 -23.14 5.42 8.30
CA LYS A 7 -22.45 6.65 8.69
C LYS A 7 -21.87 7.39 7.47
N GLN A 8 -21.31 6.65 6.52
CA GLN A 8 -20.79 7.24 5.26
C GLN A 8 -21.93 7.80 4.42
N SER A 9 -23.03 7.07 4.29
CA SER A 9 -24.21 7.55 3.55
C SER A 9 -24.81 8.81 4.19
N ALA A 10 -24.77 8.94 5.51
CA ALA A 10 -25.21 10.17 6.19
C ALA A 10 -24.34 11.37 5.83
N LYS A 11 -23.00 11.19 5.85
CA LYS A 11 -22.06 12.25 5.45
C LYS A 11 -22.20 12.67 3.97
N LEU A 12 -22.52 11.71 3.08
CA LEU A 12 -22.75 12.03 1.67
C LEU A 12 -24.00 12.88 1.43
N LYS A 13 -24.99 12.86 2.35
CA LYS A 13 -26.15 13.77 2.28
C LYS A 13 -25.79 15.25 2.47
N GLU A 14 -24.66 15.51 3.13
CA GLU A 14 -24.12 16.87 3.32
C GLU A 14 -23.47 17.43 2.05
N LYS A 15 -23.49 16.66 0.94
CA LYS A 15 -22.93 17.02 -0.38
C LYS A 15 -21.47 17.50 -0.29
N PRO A 16 -20.55 16.68 0.23
CA PRO A 16 -19.14 17.05 0.34
C PRO A 16 -18.57 17.38 -1.05
N GLN A 17 -17.70 18.37 -1.12
CA GLN A 17 -17.02 18.76 -2.36
C GLN A 17 -15.94 17.76 -2.77
N LEU A 18 -15.33 17.07 -1.80
CA LEU A 18 -14.30 16.07 -2.01
C LEU A 18 -14.71 14.75 -1.36
N MET A 19 -14.55 13.66 -2.12
CA MET A 19 -14.76 12.30 -1.63
C MET A 19 -13.49 11.48 -1.89
N VAL A 20 -13.01 10.80 -0.87
CA VAL A 20 -11.87 9.88 -0.98
C VAL A 20 -12.33 8.49 -0.54
N GLY A 21 -11.99 7.48 -1.31
CA GLY A 21 -12.39 6.11 -0.99
C GLY A 21 -11.66 5.05 -1.83
N THR A 22 -11.72 3.82 -1.36
CA THR A 22 -11.24 2.66 -2.12
C THR A 22 -12.23 2.29 -3.23
N PRO A 23 -11.78 1.71 -4.36
CA PRO A 23 -12.63 1.41 -5.52
C PRO A 23 -13.90 0.63 -5.15
N GLY A 24 -13.77 -0.48 -4.43
CA GLY A 24 -14.91 -1.31 -4.03
C GLY A 24 -15.96 -0.51 -3.25
N ARG A 25 -15.53 0.33 -2.29
CA ARG A 25 -16.45 1.16 -1.50
C ARG A 25 -17.12 2.24 -2.32
N VAL A 26 -16.39 2.89 -3.21
CA VAL A 26 -16.95 3.90 -4.11
C VAL A 26 -17.99 3.27 -5.03
N LEU A 27 -17.69 2.11 -5.64
CA LEU A 27 -18.63 1.40 -6.51
C LEU A 27 -19.89 0.96 -5.76
N ASP A 28 -19.78 0.45 -4.54
CA ASP A 28 -20.92 0.09 -3.69
C ASP A 28 -21.86 1.28 -3.44
N LEU A 29 -21.27 2.44 -3.13
CA LEU A 29 -22.05 3.66 -2.88
C LEU A 29 -22.71 4.20 -4.17
N ILE A 30 -22.07 4.04 -5.33
CA ILE A 30 -22.64 4.35 -6.63
C ILE A 30 -23.82 3.43 -6.92
N LYS A 31 -23.64 2.10 -6.80
CA LYS A 31 -24.70 1.10 -7.01
C LYS A 31 -25.91 1.34 -6.09
N LYS A 32 -25.66 1.77 -4.85
CA LYS A 32 -26.70 2.14 -3.87
C LYS A 32 -27.27 3.54 -4.09
N LYS A 33 -26.91 4.24 -5.18
CA LYS A 33 -27.38 5.60 -5.51
C LYS A 33 -27.12 6.63 -4.38
N LYS A 34 -26.04 6.43 -3.61
CA LYS A 34 -25.61 7.38 -2.57
C LYS A 34 -24.65 8.44 -3.10
N ILE A 35 -23.98 8.17 -4.21
CA ILE A 35 -23.13 9.09 -4.95
C ILE A 35 -23.84 9.46 -6.25
N ASN A 36 -24.02 10.75 -6.48
CA ASN A 36 -24.53 11.24 -7.76
C ASN A 36 -23.36 11.46 -8.73
N CYS A 37 -23.14 10.49 -9.60
CA CYS A 37 -22.03 10.52 -10.55
C CYS A 37 -22.14 11.65 -11.59
N GLN A 38 -23.34 12.18 -11.84
CA GLN A 38 -23.54 13.27 -12.80
C GLN A 38 -23.02 14.63 -12.31
N THR A 39 -22.79 14.77 -11.02
CA THR A 39 -22.24 16.00 -10.43
C THR A 39 -20.73 16.00 -10.27
N ILE A 40 -20.07 14.87 -10.54
CA ILE A 40 -18.63 14.73 -10.39
C ILE A 40 -17.94 15.33 -11.62
N ARG A 41 -17.11 16.33 -11.38
CA ARG A 41 -16.35 17.04 -12.41
C ARG A 41 -14.92 16.59 -12.54
N THR A 42 -14.33 16.09 -11.44
CA THR A 42 -12.94 15.65 -11.42
C THR A 42 -12.83 14.29 -10.75
N VAL A 43 -12.08 13.41 -11.35
CA VAL A 43 -11.73 12.09 -10.81
C VAL A 43 -10.22 12.00 -10.74
N ILE A 44 -9.71 11.65 -9.57
CA ILE A 44 -8.29 11.43 -9.34
C ILE A 44 -8.09 9.96 -8.98
N ILE A 45 -7.22 9.29 -9.72
CA ILE A 45 -6.78 7.92 -9.46
C ILE A 45 -5.35 8.00 -8.95
N ASP A 46 -5.16 7.66 -7.70
CA ASP A 46 -3.85 7.56 -7.09
C ASP A 46 -3.38 6.11 -7.05
N GLU A 47 -2.09 5.87 -7.20
CA GLU A 47 -1.51 4.52 -7.36
C GLU A 47 -2.19 3.72 -8.49
N MET A 48 -2.27 4.32 -9.68
CA MET A 48 -3.02 3.74 -10.80
C MET A 48 -2.52 2.35 -11.22
N ASP A 49 -1.24 2.07 -11.08
CA ASP A 49 -0.62 0.76 -11.35
C ASP A 49 -1.27 -0.34 -10.52
N ASN A 50 -1.58 -0.07 -9.26
CA ASN A 50 -2.26 -0.99 -8.36
C ASN A 50 -3.78 -1.04 -8.56
N LEU A 51 -4.39 0.11 -8.87
CA LEU A 51 -5.84 0.19 -9.03
C LEU A 51 -6.34 -0.30 -10.39
N LEU A 52 -5.46 -0.39 -11.38
CA LEU A 52 -5.75 -0.89 -12.72
C LEU A 52 -5.10 -2.25 -12.99
N ASP A 53 -4.64 -2.94 -11.95
CA ASP A 53 -4.24 -4.34 -12.04
C ASP A 53 -5.45 -5.24 -12.33
N ASN A 54 -5.18 -6.52 -12.62
CA ASN A 54 -6.22 -7.49 -12.97
C ASN A 54 -7.33 -7.63 -11.90
N THR A 55 -7.03 -7.36 -10.64
CA THR A 55 -7.96 -7.52 -9.51
C THR A 55 -8.97 -6.38 -9.44
N ASN A 56 -8.53 -5.15 -9.68
CA ASN A 56 -9.33 -3.94 -9.50
C ASN A 56 -9.82 -3.33 -10.81
N GLN A 57 -9.29 -3.77 -11.94
CA GLN A 57 -9.51 -3.19 -13.25
C GLN A 57 -11.00 -3.04 -13.60
N GLU A 58 -11.78 -4.11 -13.45
CA GLU A 58 -13.21 -4.08 -13.75
C GLU A 58 -13.97 -3.10 -12.85
N THR A 59 -13.63 -3.10 -11.56
CA THR A 59 -14.21 -2.17 -10.58
C THR A 59 -13.93 -0.72 -10.95
N MET A 60 -12.71 -0.40 -11.32
CA MET A 60 -12.30 0.94 -11.74
C MET A 60 -12.98 1.35 -13.04
N GLN A 61 -13.03 0.47 -14.02
CA GLN A 61 -13.75 0.74 -15.27
C GLN A 61 -15.24 1.03 -15.04
N ASN A 62 -15.89 0.27 -14.15
CA ASN A 62 -17.29 0.49 -13.81
C ASN A 62 -17.51 1.85 -13.11
N ILE A 63 -16.60 2.27 -12.23
CA ILE A 63 -16.62 3.59 -11.62
C ILE A 63 -16.49 4.68 -12.69
N ILE A 64 -15.48 4.59 -13.54
CA ILE A 64 -15.20 5.58 -14.58
C ILE A 64 -16.38 5.69 -15.57
N LYS A 65 -16.94 4.55 -16.01
CA LYS A 65 -18.09 4.50 -16.92
C LYS A 65 -19.39 5.06 -16.32
N SER A 66 -19.54 5.03 -14.99
CA SER A 66 -20.72 5.57 -14.30
C SER A 66 -20.76 7.09 -14.26
N MET A 67 -19.67 7.77 -14.58
CA MET A 67 -19.52 9.21 -14.54
C MET A 67 -19.72 9.83 -15.92
N LEU A 68 -20.00 11.13 -15.98
CA LEU A 68 -20.11 11.85 -17.25
C LEU A 68 -18.79 11.81 -18.01
N ARG A 69 -18.87 11.82 -19.35
CA ARG A 69 -17.69 11.90 -20.21
C ARG A 69 -16.96 13.24 -20.09
N ASP A 70 -17.72 14.31 -19.89
CA ASP A 70 -17.22 15.67 -19.68
C ASP A 70 -16.73 15.86 -18.24
N ARG A 71 -15.70 15.12 -17.88
CA ARG A 71 -15.00 15.22 -16.59
C ARG A 71 -13.50 15.31 -16.81
N GLN A 72 -12.82 15.93 -15.89
CA GLN A 72 -11.38 15.81 -15.78
C GLN A 72 -11.04 14.46 -15.17
N LEU A 73 -10.14 13.70 -15.79
CA LEU A 73 -9.59 12.47 -15.24
C LEU A 73 -8.08 12.64 -15.09
N ALA A 74 -7.57 12.54 -13.87
CA ALA A 74 -6.14 12.58 -13.57
C ALA A 74 -5.73 11.27 -12.91
N ALA A 75 -4.60 10.71 -13.33
CA ALA A 75 -4.06 9.49 -12.76
C ALA A 75 -2.59 9.68 -12.37
N PHE A 76 -2.24 9.19 -11.21
CA PHE A 76 -0.90 9.29 -10.64
C PHE A 76 -0.37 7.90 -10.33
N SER A 77 0.90 7.68 -10.60
CA SER A 77 1.59 6.42 -10.28
C SER A 77 3.10 6.64 -10.25
N ALA A 78 3.79 5.84 -9.47
CA ALA A 78 5.25 5.76 -9.51
C ALA A 78 5.72 4.98 -10.74
N THR A 79 4.92 3.99 -11.18
CA THR A 79 5.18 3.14 -12.34
C THR A 79 3.97 3.13 -13.26
N ALA A 80 4.18 2.94 -14.55
CA ALA A 80 3.10 2.83 -15.51
C ALA A 80 3.47 1.81 -16.61
N SER A 81 2.79 0.68 -16.61
CA SER A 81 2.92 -0.25 -17.72
C SER A 81 2.24 0.28 -18.97
N ALA A 82 2.70 -0.13 -20.15
CA ALA A 82 2.06 0.24 -21.41
C ALA A 82 0.58 -0.15 -21.42
N HIS A 83 0.24 -1.30 -20.85
CA HIS A 83 -1.14 -1.76 -20.72
C HIS A 83 -1.99 -0.83 -19.85
N THR A 84 -1.48 -0.43 -18.68
CA THR A 84 -2.19 0.50 -17.78
C THR A 84 -2.45 1.86 -18.44
N LEU A 85 -1.45 2.38 -19.17
CA LEU A 85 -1.58 3.63 -19.91
C LEU A 85 -2.62 3.52 -21.03
N GLU A 86 -2.65 2.41 -21.76
CA GLU A 86 -3.64 2.17 -22.81
C GLU A 86 -5.07 2.12 -22.26
N LEU A 87 -5.27 1.40 -21.14
CA LEU A 87 -6.55 1.35 -20.46
C LEU A 87 -7.06 2.74 -20.07
N LEU A 88 -6.20 3.60 -19.55
CA LEU A 88 -6.55 4.96 -19.17
C LEU A 88 -6.87 5.84 -20.38
N LYS A 89 -6.05 5.77 -21.43
CA LYS A 89 -6.24 6.54 -22.67
C LYS A 89 -7.61 6.31 -23.29
N ASN A 90 -8.15 5.10 -23.18
CA ASN A 90 -9.52 4.79 -23.64
C ASN A 90 -10.62 5.52 -22.87
N HIS A 91 -10.32 6.08 -21.72
CA HIS A 91 -11.27 6.81 -20.86
C HIS A 91 -10.98 8.30 -20.75
N MET A 92 -9.92 8.78 -21.36
CA MET A 92 -9.51 10.18 -21.40
C MET A 92 -9.76 10.80 -22.79
N HIS A 93 -9.95 12.09 -22.81
CA HIS A 93 -9.97 12.89 -24.04
C HIS A 93 -8.68 13.74 -24.04
N ASP A 94 -7.91 13.65 -25.12
CA ASP A 94 -6.63 14.36 -25.30
C ASP A 94 -5.71 14.27 -24.05
N PRO A 95 -5.32 13.07 -23.63
CA PRO A 95 -4.53 12.92 -22.43
C PRO A 95 -3.15 13.57 -22.55
N VAL A 96 -2.78 14.35 -21.55
CA VAL A 96 -1.42 14.88 -21.38
C VAL A 96 -0.65 13.96 -20.43
N GLU A 97 0.44 13.42 -20.93
CA GLU A 97 1.34 12.57 -20.15
C GLU A 97 2.47 13.43 -19.58
N ILE A 98 2.57 13.45 -18.25
CA ILE A 98 3.64 14.15 -17.53
C ILE A 98 4.50 13.11 -16.85
N VAL A 99 5.69 12.88 -17.40
CA VAL A 99 6.67 11.94 -16.86
C VAL A 99 7.79 12.73 -16.20
N SER A 100 8.09 12.41 -14.96
CA SER A 100 9.29 12.92 -14.32
C SER A 100 10.51 12.43 -15.09
N LYS A 101 11.34 13.35 -15.59
CA LYS A 101 12.60 13.03 -16.24
C LYS A 101 13.68 12.54 -15.28
N ALA A 102 13.36 12.41 -13.99
CA ALA A 102 14.27 11.75 -13.08
C ALA A 102 14.45 10.32 -13.59
N GLU A 103 15.64 10.05 -14.14
CA GLU A 103 16.06 8.67 -14.37
C GLU A 103 15.76 7.91 -13.07
N VAL A 104 15.15 6.72 -13.19
CA VAL A 104 14.97 5.82 -12.03
C VAL A 104 16.38 5.35 -11.64
N LYS A 105 17.14 6.28 -11.07
CA LYS A 105 18.42 5.95 -10.46
C LYS A 105 18.14 5.47 -9.05
N MET A 106 18.71 4.33 -8.73
CA MET A 106 18.75 3.89 -7.32
C MET A 106 19.33 5.04 -6.49
N ASN A 107 18.73 5.31 -5.35
CA ASN A 107 19.21 6.37 -4.48
C ASN A 107 20.67 6.04 -4.09
N PRO A 108 21.66 6.91 -4.38
CA PRO A 108 23.07 6.64 -4.12
C PRO A 108 23.38 6.47 -2.61
N ASN A 109 22.47 6.87 -1.74
CA ASN A 109 22.60 6.70 -0.30
C ASN A 109 22.04 5.36 0.20
N ILE A 110 21.56 4.48 -0.69
CA ILE A 110 21.07 3.16 -0.34
C ILE A 110 22.04 2.12 -0.89
N GLU A 111 22.62 1.36 0.00
CA GLU A 111 23.42 0.20 -0.35
C GLU A 111 22.51 -1.03 -0.49
N HIS A 112 22.76 -1.82 -1.53
CA HIS A 112 21.95 -3.00 -1.85
C HIS A 112 22.76 -4.26 -1.68
N PHE A 113 22.25 -5.19 -0.88
CA PHE A 113 22.86 -6.49 -0.61
C PHE A 113 21.87 -7.62 -0.90
N TYR A 114 22.38 -8.80 -1.15
CA TYR A 114 21.57 -10.01 -1.24
C TYR A 114 22.27 -11.16 -0.51
N LEU A 115 21.46 -12.06 0.04
CA LEU A 115 21.91 -13.28 0.69
C LEU A 115 21.38 -14.48 -0.11
N ILE A 116 22.27 -15.42 -0.40
CA ILE A 116 21.92 -16.67 -1.08
C ILE A 116 21.76 -17.76 -0.03
N GLY A 117 20.64 -18.45 -0.06
CA GLY A 117 20.35 -19.56 0.82
C GLY A 117 19.21 -20.44 0.32
N GLU A 118 19.04 -21.60 0.89
CA GLU A 118 17.91 -22.45 0.59
C GLU A 118 16.64 -21.93 1.26
N GLN A 119 15.46 -22.18 0.64
CA GLN A 119 14.16 -21.74 1.16
C GLN A 119 13.94 -22.17 2.62
N ARG A 120 14.34 -23.39 2.97
CA ARG A 120 14.22 -23.93 4.34
C ARG A 120 15.07 -23.18 5.37
N ASP A 121 16.12 -22.50 4.94
CA ASP A 121 17.09 -21.82 5.80
C ASP A 121 16.80 -20.30 5.93
N LYS A 122 15.79 -19.76 5.22
CA LYS A 122 15.43 -18.34 5.24
C LYS A 122 15.33 -17.77 6.65
N PHE A 123 14.66 -18.46 7.57
CA PHE A 123 14.52 -18.00 8.94
C PHE A 123 15.87 -17.96 9.68
N VAL A 124 16.69 -18.98 9.49
CA VAL A 124 18.01 -19.07 10.16
C VAL A 124 18.93 -17.95 9.65
N LEU A 125 18.91 -17.70 8.33
CA LEU A 125 19.66 -16.62 7.71
C LEU A 125 19.18 -15.25 8.20
N LEU A 126 17.87 -15.02 8.23
CA LEU A 126 17.29 -13.78 8.77
C LEU A 126 17.75 -13.56 10.22
N ARG A 127 17.64 -14.56 11.08
CA ARG A 127 18.05 -14.44 12.49
C ARG A 127 19.54 -14.12 12.64
N LYS A 128 20.40 -14.75 11.84
CA LYS A 128 21.84 -14.45 11.82
C LYS A 128 22.09 -13.01 11.36
N LEU A 129 21.40 -12.58 10.32
CA LEU A 129 21.49 -11.21 9.82
C LEU A 129 21.05 -10.20 10.88
N LEU A 130 19.88 -10.40 11.50
CA LEU A 130 19.39 -9.51 12.55
C LEU A 130 20.33 -9.43 13.74
N HIS A 131 20.98 -10.54 14.10
CA HIS A 131 21.97 -10.54 15.16
C HIS A 131 23.27 -9.79 14.76
N ALA A 132 23.68 -9.91 13.51
CA ALA A 132 24.83 -9.16 13.01
C ALA A 132 24.59 -7.65 12.91
N LEU A 133 23.32 -7.24 12.67
CA LEU A 133 22.90 -5.85 12.54
C LEU A 133 22.53 -5.19 13.90
N ASP A 134 22.53 -5.92 15.02
CA ASP A 134 21.93 -5.45 16.30
C ASP A 134 22.55 -4.14 16.81
N GLU A 135 23.84 -3.91 16.58
CA GLU A 135 24.52 -2.68 17.00
C GLU A 135 24.33 -1.53 16.01
N GLU A 136 24.18 -1.81 14.73
CA GLU A 136 24.13 -0.81 13.66
C GLU A 136 22.70 -0.40 13.28
N ALA A 137 21.75 -1.32 13.47
CA ALA A 137 20.37 -1.11 13.05
C ALA A 137 19.52 -0.45 14.14
N GLU A 138 18.96 0.71 13.83
CA GLU A 138 18.00 1.37 14.71
C GLU A 138 16.57 0.95 14.40
N ARG A 139 16.20 0.88 13.10
CA ARG A 139 14.85 0.51 12.63
C ARG A 139 14.92 -0.36 11.40
N ILE A 140 14.42 -1.57 11.54
CA ILE A 140 14.41 -2.59 10.48
C ILE A 140 12.97 -2.82 10.04
N LEU A 141 12.73 -2.70 8.74
CA LEU A 141 11.47 -3.10 8.11
C LEU A 141 11.69 -4.38 7.30
N ILE A 142 10.94 -5.42 7.60
CA ILE A 142 10.98 -6.69 6.90
C ILE A 142 9.73 -6.83 6.06
N PHE A 143 9.90 -6.99 4.75
CA PHE A 143 8.82 -7.29 3.82
C PHE A 143 8.68 -8.80 3.58
N MET A 144 7.45 -9.27 3.64
CA MET A 144 7.08 -10.65 3.39
C MET A 144 5.69 -10.71 2.75
N ASN A 145 5.40 -11.75 1.98
CA ASN A 145 4.07 -11.95 1.44
C ASN A 145 3.02 -12.06 2.56
N ASP A 146 1.81 -11.54 2.30
CA ASP A 146 0.71 -11.63 3.25
C ASP A 146 0.26 -13.09 3.39
N GLY A 147 0.06 -13.55 4.62
CA GLY A 147 -0.36 -14.91 4.88
C GLY A 147 0.06 -15.42 6.26
N PRO A 148 -0.29 -16.69 6.58
CA PRO A 148 0.02 -17.33 7.87
C PRO A 148 1.53 -17.40 8.18
N GLU A 149 2.38 -17.40 7.15
CA GLU A 149 3.83 -17.45 7.30
C GLU A 149 4.39 -16.16 7.91
N LEU A 150 3.72 -15.03 7.68
CA LEU A 150 4.10 -13.76 8.29
C LEU A 150 3.92 -13.80 9.81
N ASP A 151 2.77 -14.26 10.29
CA ASP A 151 2.49 -14.40 11.72
C ASP A 151 3.44 -15.42 12.35
N PHE A 152 3.66 -16.55 11.68
CA PHE A 152 4.62 -17.55 12.13
C PHE A 152 6.05 -16.98 12.25
N LEU A 153 6.47 -16.12 11.32
CA LEU A 153 7.77 -15.45 11.39
C LEU A 153 7.86 -14.56 12.63
N VAL A 154 6.84 -13.74 12.87
CA VAL A 154 6.78 -12.82 14.03
C VAL A 154 6.81 -13.59 15.33
N ASP A 155 5.99 -14.63 15.47
CA ASP A 155 5.95 -15.48 16.67
C ASP A 155 7.31 -16.14 16.92
N LYS A 156 7.95 -16.63 15.87
CA LYS A 156 9.25 -17.30 15.96
C LYS A 156 10.35 -16.33 16.34
N LEU A 157 10.36 -15.10 15.82
CA LEU A 157 11.31 -14.05 16.22
C LEU A 157 11.11 -13.67 17.68
N ASN A 158 9.87 -13.46 18.12
CA ASN A 158 9.56 -13.16 19.52
C ASN A 158 9.92 -14.29 20.45
N TYR A 159 9.72 -15.55 20.06
CA TYR A 159 10.20 -16.72 20.81
C TYR A 159 11.72 -16.69 21.04
N HIS A 160 12.48 -16.24 20.06
CA HIS A 160 13.93 -16.03 20.16
C HIS A 160 14.33 -14.70 20.84
N LYS A 161 13.37 -14.02 21.50
CA LYS A 161 13.58 -12.74 22.21
C LYS A 161 13.95 -11.57 21.28
N ILE A 162 13.70 -11.70 19.99
CA ILE A 162 13.84 -10.64 19.00
C ILE A 162 12.47 -9.94 18.91
N ARG A 163 12.32 -8.83 19.63
CA ARG A 163 11.03 -8.14 19.76
C ARG A 163 10.57 -7.55 18.42
N THR A 164 9.51 -8.10 17.90
CA THR A 164 9.00 -7.84 16.54
C THR A 164 7.49 -7.71 16.56
N TYR A 165 6.96 -6.82 15.71
CA TYR A 165 5.53 -6.69 15.48
C TYR A 165 5.21 -6.90 14.00
N SER A 166 3.96 -7.33 13.73
CA SER A 166 3.44 -7.48 12.37
C SER A 166 2.50 -6.35 11.97
N LEU A 167 2.59 -5.98 10.70
CA LEU A 167 1.59 -5.19 10.01
C LEU A 167 1.10 -5.98 8.80
N HIS A 168 -0.10 -6.51 8.89
CA HIS A 168 -0.79 -7.18 7.78
C HIS A 168 -2.28 -6.84 7.79
N GLY A 169 -3.03 -7.30 6.76
CA GLY A 169 -4.41 -6.86 6.55
C GLY A 169 -5.42 -7.24 7.63
N ILE A 170 -5.09 -8.22 8.50
CA ILE A 170 -5.98 -8.77 9.54
C ILE A 170 -5.79 -8.07 10.89
N VAL A 171 -4.68 -7.36 11.09
CA VAL A 171 -4.39 -6.67 12.37
C VAL A 171 -5.41 -5.56 12.63
N ASP A 172 -5.96 -5.55 13.86
CA ASP A 172 -6.90 -4.51 14.29
C ASP A 172 -6.25 -3.11 14.19
N LYS A 173 -7.09 -2.12 13.89
CA LYS A 173 -6.65 -0.74 13.72
C LYS A 173 -5.92 -0.19 14.95
N GLU A 174 -6.37 -0.54 16.15
CA GLU A 174 -5.76 -0.08 17.40
C GLU A 174 -4.39 -0.74 17.62
N GLU A 175 -4.27 -2.04 17.37
CA GLU A 175 -3.01 -2.77 17.44
C GLU A 175 -2.00 -2.27 16.40
N ARG A 176 -2.47 -2.02 15.17
CA ARG A 176 -1.64 -1.44 14.11
C ARG A 176 -1.11 -0.07 14.52
N GLN A 177 -1.97 0.81 15.06
CA GLN A 177 -1.56 2.13 15.52
C GLN A 177 -0.54 2.02 16.65
N LYS A 178 -0.76 1.13 17.61
CA LYS A 178 0.17 0.90 18.72
C LYS A 178 1.53 0.40 18.24
N ALA A 179 1.55 -0.59 17.34
CA ALA A 179 2.78 -1.11 16.75
C ALA A 179 3.59 -0.01 16.04
N MET A 180 2.89 0.82 15.25
CA MET A 180 3.50 1.95 14.55
C MET A 180 4.06 3.00 15.51
N ASP A 181 3.33 3.34 16.56
CA ASP A 181 3.78 4.33 17.55
C ASP A 181 4.99 3.82 18.35
N GLU A 182 5.00 2.54 18.71
CA GLU A 182 6.13 1.92 19.40
C GLU A 182 7.37 1.82 18.49
N PHE A 183 7.18 1.52 17.21
CA PHE A 183 8.25 1.49 16.23
C PHE A 183 8.83 2.90 15.97
N ARG A 184 7.98 3.91 15.77
CA ARG A 184 8.43 5.31 15.62
C ARG A 184 9.19 5.83 16.83
N ARG A 185 8.83 5.39 18.02
CA ARG A 185 9.52 5.76 19.28
C ARG A 185 10.78 4.94 19.55
N GLY A 186 11.14 4.01 18.66
CA GLY A 186 12.29 3.14 18.85
C GLY A 186 12.15 2.10 19.98
N LYS A 187 10.93 1.89 20.51
CA LYS A 187 10.68 0.83 21.51
C LYS A 187 10.70 -0.55 20.90
N ILE A 188 10.45 -0.63 19.61
CA ILE A 188 10.53 -1.82 18.78
C ILE A 188 11.47 -1.47 17.65
N LYS A 189 12.50 -2.32 17.44
CA LYS A 189 13.46 -2.13 16.35
C LYS A 189 13.00 -2.77 15.03
N ILE A 190 12.15 -3.79 15.08
CA ILE A 190 11.80 -4.62 13.92
C ILE A 190 10.30 -4.64 13.69
N LEU A 191 9.91 -4.32 12.48
CA LEU A 191 8.55 -4.39 11.99
C LEU A 191 8.49 -5.33 10.78
N VAL A 192 7.60 -6.31 10.80
CA VAL A 192 7.33 -7.18 9.65
C VAL A 192 6.02 -6.72 9.00
N SER A 193 6.04 -6.55 7.70
CA SER A 193 4.87 -6.04 6.97
C SER A 193 4.69 -6.76 5.64
N SER A 194 3.46 -6.93 5.23
CA SER A 194 3.19 -7.21 3.83
C SER A 194 3.30 -5.91 3.01
N ASP A 195 3.61 -6.06 1.73
CA ASP A 195 3.72 -4.93 0.79
C ASP A 195 2.45 -4.06 0.79
N LEU A 196 1.28 -4.71 0.77
CA LEU A 196 -0.01 -4.03 0.83
C LEU A 196 -0.21 -3.24 2.14
N ALA A 197 0.22 -3.78 3.27
CA ALA A 197 0.04 -3.13 4.57
C ALA A 197 1.02 -1.97 4.78
N ALA A 198 2.18 -2.02 4.13
CA ALA A 198 3.20 -0.97 4.23
C ALA A 198 2.95 0.21 3.30
N ARG A 199 2.10 0.07 2.29
CA ARG A 199 1.80 1.17 1.36
C ARG A 199 1.25 2.39 2.08
N GLY A 200 1.77 3.55 1.70
CA GLY A 200 1.38 4.82 2.31
C GLY A 200 1.88 5.02 3.74
N LEU A 201 2.72 4.14 4.25
CA LEU A 201 3.38 4.35 5.53
C LEU A 201 4.60 5.25 5.34
N ASP A 202 4.49 6.47 5.86
CA ASP A 202 5.65 7.33 6.05
C ASP A 202 6.30 6.98 7.39
N ILE A 203 7.41 6.25 7.32
CA ILE A 203 8.17 5.84 8.51
C ILE A 203 9.55 6.48 8.40
N PRO A 204 9.82 7.52 9.17
CA PRO A 204 11.14 8.15 9.19
C PRO A 204 12.18 7.23 9.81
N ASP A 205 13.44 7.46 9.42
CA ASP A 205 14.63 6.87 10.03
C ASP A 205 14.68 5.33 9.95
N ILE A 206 14.13 4.71 8.89
CA ILE A 206 14.38 3.30 8.60
C ILE A 206 15.84 3.19 8.16
N THR A 207 16.61 2.36 8.89
CA THR A 207 18.01 2.11 8.57
C THR A 207 18.19 0.91 7.65
N HIS A 208 17.33 -0.10 7.79
CA HIS A 208 17.43 -1.34 7.02
C HIS A 208 16.07 -1.80 6.51
N VAL A 209 16.04 -2.23 5.26
CA VAL A 209 14.88 -2.90 4.65
C VAL A 209 15.32 -4.30 4.21
N ILE A 210 14.58 -5.32 4.63
CA ILE A 210 14.86 -6.72 4.30
C ILE A 210 13.66 -7.27 3.53
N ASN A 211 13.88 -7.69 2.29
CA ASN A 211 12.86 -8.38 1.50
C ASN A 211 13.05 -9.88 1.66
N MET A 212 12.06 -10.57 2.22
CA MET A 212 12.09 -12.01 2.42
C MET A 212 11.56 -12.77 1.21
N ASP A 213 10.60 -12.18 0.51
CA ASP A 213 9.96 -12.76 -0.68
C ASP A 213 10.04 -11.76 -1.85
N PHE A 214 10.24 -12.31 -3.04
CA PHE A 214 10.35 -11.56 -4.31
C PHE A 214 9.28 -12.02 -5.27
#